data_9cd57d0ea18b650bcca8613fcea54b93
#
_entry.id   9cd57d0ea18b650bcca8613fcea54b93
#
_cell.length_a   1.000
_cell.length_b   1.000
_cell.length_c   1.000
_cell.angle_alpha   90.00
_cell.angle_beta   90.00
_cell.angle_gamma   90.00
#
_symmetry.space_group_name_H-M   'P 1'
#
loop_
_entity.id
_entity.type
_entity.pdbx_description
1 polymer ?
#
loop_
_entity_poly.entity_id
_entity_poly.type
_entity_poly.pdbx_seq_one_letter_code
_entity_poly.pdbx_strand_id
1 'polypeptide(L)'
;MNYTIRQVAEKMGVTVPTLRYYDKEGLLPFVDKKPNGTRVFKDEDFQGLAFITCMKNSGMPIKEIKKFMDLCNEGDSTLKERLEIFFERKEAVQKQMEELNRVMETINHKIWYYETAIEAGTEAVHKKNKEHN
;
A
#
# COMPACT_ATOMS: atom_id res chain seq x y z
N MET A 1 26.89 5.40 1.21
CA MET A 1 26.95 4.59 0.00
C MET A 1 25.93 5.07 -1.01
N ASN A 2 26.29 5.07 -2.29
CA ASN A 2 25.41 5.52 -3.36
C ASN A 2 24.86 4.35 -4.15
N TYR A 3 23.64 4.49 -4.65
CA TYR A 3 22.95 3.43 -5.40
C TYR A 3 22.39 3.98 -6.70
N THR A 4 22.40 3.14 -7.74
CA THR A 4 21.70 3.43 -8.99
C THR A 4 20.22 3.10 -8.82
N ILE A 5 19.38 3.63 -9.71
CA ILE A 5 17.93 3.33 -9.71
C ILE A 5 17.68 1.81 -9.80
N ARG A 6 18.50 1.11 -10.57
CA ARG A 6 18.38 -0.36 -10.72
C ARG A 6 18.66 -1.08 -9.40
N GLN A 7 19.71 -0.67 -8.71
CA GLN A 7 20.05 -1.24 -7.41
C GLN A 7 18.95 -1.01 -6.38
N VAL A 8 18.38 0.20 -6.37
CA VAL A 8 17.27 0.56 -5.47
C VAL A 8 16.03 -0.29 -5.78
N ALA A 9 15.69 -0.43 -7.06
CA ALA A 9 14.55 -1.26 -7.48
C ALA A 9 14.68 -2.68 -6.96
N GLU A 10 15.86 -3.26 -7.10
CA GLU A 10 16.17 -4.62 -6.60
C GLU A 10 15.99 -4.71 -5.09
N LYS A 11 16.60 -3.77 -4.34
CA LYS A 11 16.56 -3.77 -2.87
C LYS A 11 15.15 -3.55 -2.32
N MET A 12 14.36 -2.72 -2.98
CA MET A 12 12.99 -2.38 -2.54
C MET A 12 11.93 -3.35 -3.05
N GLY A 13 12.29 -4.25 -3.96
CA GLY A 13 11.31 -5.16 -4.55
C GLY A 13 10.29 -4.47 -5.45
N VAL A 14 10.69 -3.36 -6.08
CA VAL A 14 9.86 -2.63 -7.04
C VAL A 14 10.55 -2.59 -8.40
N THR A 15 9.83 -2.16 -9.42
CA THR A 15 10.40 -2.07 -10.77
C THR A 15 11.04 -0.70 -11.02
N VAL A 16 12.01 -0.66 -11.93
CA VAL A 16 12.61 0.61 -12.36
C VAL A 16 11.54 1.57 -12.94
N PRO A 17 10.61 1.11 -13.80
CA PRO A 17 9.53 1.97 -14.27
C PRO A 17 8.69 2.58 -13.16
N THR A 18 8.44 1.85 -12.07
CA THR A 18 7.71 2.37 -10.91
C THR A 18 8.46 3.53 -10.27
N LEU A 19 9.77 3.40 -10.06
CA LEU A 19 10.59 4.45 -9.48
C LEU A 19 10.66 5.67 -10.40
N ARG A 20 10.74 5.47 -11.70
CA ARG A 20 10.72 6.56 -12.69
C ARG A 20 9.39 7.29 -12.69
N TYR A 21 8.30 6.56 -12.52
CA TYR A 21 6.97 7.14 -12.38
C TYR A 21 6.90 8.03 -11.13
N TYR A 22 7.40 7.56 -9.99
CA TYR A 22 7.45 8.35 -8.76
C TYR A 22 8.27 9.63 -8.97
N ASP A 23 9.39 9.54 -9.66
CA ASP A 23 10.24 10.69 -9.95
C ASP A 23 9.50 11.71 -10.84
N LYS A 24 8.83 11.22 -11.88
CA LYS A 24 8.03 12.04 -12.79
C LYS A 24 6.91 12.77 -12.06
N GLU A 25 6.28 12.11 -11.09
CA GLU A 25 5.19 12.68 -10.31
C GLU A 25 5.68 13.59 -9.17
N GLY A 26 6.99 13.79 -9.06
CA GLY A 26 7.56 14.71 -8.07
C GLY A 26 7.62 14.16 -6.65
N LEU A 27 7.66 12.83 -6.52
CA LEU A 27 7.69 12.17 -5.20
C LEU A 27 9.11 11.98 -4.66
N LEU A 28 10.14 12.29 -5.43
CA LEU A 28 11.54 12.07 -5.05
C LEU A 28 12.35 13.37 -4.91
N PRO A 29 11.78 14.45 -4.27
CA PRO A 29 12.52 15.70 -4.13
C PRO A 29 13.74 15.58 -3.22
N PHE A 30 13.75 14.56 -2.36
CA PHE A 30 14.85 14.30 -1.43
C PHE A 30 16.02 13.54 -2.05
N VAL A 31 15.88 13.05 -3.28
CA VAL A 31 16.92 12.27 -3.97
C VAL A 31 17.78 13.20 -4.84
N ASP A 32 19.10 13.10 -4.68
CA ASP A 32 20.04 13.93 -5.44
C ASP A 32 20.02 13.59 -6.93
N LYS A 33 20.33 14.60 -7.73
CA LYS A 33 20.47 14.50 -9.18
C LYS A 33 21.89 14.88 -9.60
N LYS A 34 22.45 14.14 -10.55
CA LYS A 34 23.65 14.56 -11.26
C LYS A 34 23.28 15.68 -12.25
N PRO A 35 24.27 16.47 -12.75
CA PRO A 35 23.99 17.50 -13.74
C PRO A 35 23.27 16.99 -14.99
N ASN A 36 23.46 15.71 -15.35
CA ASN A 36 22.77 15.09 -16.50
C ASN A 36 21.37 14.60 -16.19
N GLY A 37 20.84 14.86 -14.98
CA GLY A 37 19.51 14.46 -14.59
C GLY A 37 19.38 13.06 -13.97
N THR A 38 20.46 12.28 -13.96
CA THR A 38 20.45 10.94 -13.35
C THR A 38 20.33 11.03 -11.85
N ARG A 39 19.40 10.26 -11.25
CA ARG A 39 19.23 10.19 -9.80
C ARG A 39 20.33 9.37 -9.16
N VAL A 40 20.80 9.86 -8.01
CA VAL A 40 21.78 9.16 -7.17
C VAL A 40 21.14 8.96 -5.81
N PHE A 41 20.88 7.71 -5.46
CA PHE A 41 20.21 7.34 -4.20
C PHE A 41 21.25 7.08 -3.10
N LYS A 42 20.88 7.47 -1.87
CA LYS A 42 21.71 7.27 -0.68
C LYS A 42 20.97 6.37 0.30
N ASP A 43 21.66 5.86 1.30
CA ASP A 43 21.06 5.01 2.33
C ASP A 43 19.84 5.66 2.99
N GLU A 44 19.92 6.93 3.30
CA GLU A 44 18.84 7.70 3.94
C GLU A 44 17.59 7.85 3.06
N ASP A 45 17.73 7.72 1.74
CA ASP A 45 16.60 7.84 0.81
C ASP A 45 15.66 6.64 0.87
N PHE A 46 16.14 5.49 1.36
CA PHE A 46 15.31 4.29 1.49
C PHE A 46 14.13 4.48 2.44
N GLN A 47 14.29 5.30 3.46
CA GLN A 47 13.20 5.62 4.39
C GLN A 47 12.05 6.32 3.67
N GLY A 48 12.36 7.32 2.85
CA GLY A 48 11.37 8.04 2.06
C GLY A 48 10.68 7.14 1.04
N LEU A 49 11.46 6.28 0.37
CA LEU A 49 10.92 5.34 -0.60
C LEU A 49 10.00 4.31 0.05
N ALA A 50 10.39 3.78 1.22
CA ALA A 50 9.55 2.85 1.97
C ALA A 50 8.24 3.50 2.39
N PHE A 51 8.27 4.75 2.81
CA PHE A 51 7.07 5.51 3.15
C PHE A 51 6.12 5.65 1.95
N ILE A 52 6.64 6.04 0.79
CA ILE A 52 5.86 6.18 -0.44
C ILE A 52 5.19 4.85 -0.79
N THR A 53 5.94 3.76 -0.76
CA THR A 53 5.43 2.43 -1.07
C THR A 53 4.34 2.01 -0.08
N CYS A 54 4.55 2.26 1.21
CA CYS A 54 3.58 1.95 2.25
C CYS A 54 2.26 2.72 2.05
N MET A 55 2.34 4.02 1.79
CA MET A 55 1.15 4.84 1.58
C MET A 55 0.41 4.44 0.31
N LYS A 56 1.13 4.16 -0.76
CA LYS A 56 0.53 3.66 -1.99
C LYS A 56 -0.20 2.35 -1.76
N ASN A 57 0.41 1.42 -1.03
CA ASN A 57 -0.19 0.14 -0.70
C ASN A 57 -1.45 0.27 0.17
N SER A 58 -1.54 1.34 0.96
CA SER A 58 -2.74 1.65 1.73
C SER A 58 -3.89 2.21 0.90
N GLY A 59 -3.62 2.49 -0.39
CA GLY A 59 -4.59 3.08 -1.29
C GLY A 59 -4.55 4.61 -1.36
N MET A 60 -3.53 5.24 -0.78
CA MET A 60 -3.39 6.70 -0.88
C MET A 60 -3.04 7.09 -2.32
N PRO A 61 -3.85 7.98 -2.95
CA PRO A 61 -3.53 8.45 -4.30
C PRO A 61 -2.19 9.17 -4.37
N ILE A 62 -1.52 9.06 -5.50
CA ILE A 62 -0.21 9.70 -5.73
C ILE A 62 -0.27 11.22 -5.45
N LYS A 63 -1.35 11.87 -5.84
CA LYS A 63 -1.55 13.31 -5.59
C LYS A 63 -1.51 13.66 -4.10
N GLU A 64 -2.10 12.80 -3.27
CA GLU A 64 -2.10 13.02 -1.81
C GLU A 64 -0.72 12.76 -1.21
N ILE A 65 0.00 11.76 -1.72
CA ILE A 65 1.38 11.51 -1.29
C ILE A 65 2.24 12.72 -1.61
N LYS A 66 2.09 13.27 -2.81
CA LYS A 66 2.83 14.46 -3.22
C LYS A 66 2.48 15.65 -2.32
N LYS A 67 1.21 15.87 -2.04
CA LYS A 67 0.76 16.93 -1.14
C LYS A 67 1.43 16.80 0.23
N PHE A 68 1.49 15.59 0.78
CA PHE A 68 2.18 15.35 2.04
C PHE A 68 3.67 15.71 1.95
N MET A 69 4.34 15.30 0.88
CA MET A 69 5.75 15.62 0.66
C MET A 69 5.98 17.14 0.59
N ASP A 70 5.09 17.85 -0.11
CA ASP A 70 5.15 19.30 -0.21
C ASP A 70 4.96 19.97 1.16
N LEU A 71 4.03 19.47 1.97
CA LEU A 71 3.80 19.96 3.33
C LEU A 71 5.04 19.76 4.21
N CYS A 72 5.71 18.63 4.09
CA CYS A 72 6.96 18.37 4.81
C CYS A 72 8.03 19.41 4.43
N ASN A 73 8.09 19.76 3.17
CA ASN A 73 9.05 20.72 2.64
C ASN A 73 8.76 22.14 3.14
N GLU A 74 7.50 22.47 3.42
CA GLU A 74 7.12 23.78 3.99
C GLU A 74 7.52 23.92 5.46
N GLY A 75 7.76 22.82 6.17
CA GLY A 75 8.27 22.84 7.53
C GLY A 75 7.19 22.75 8.63
N ASP A 76 7.57 23.15 9.81
CA ASP A 76 6.79 22.93 11.04
C ASP A 76 5.41 23.60 11.07
N SER A 77 5.20 24.62 10.25
CA SER A 77 3.88 25.27 10.16
C SER A 77 2.78 24.32 9.64
N THR A 78 3.15 23.20 9.04
CA THR A 78 2.23 22.23 8.45
C THR A 78 2.04 20.96 9.27
N LEU A 79 2.55 20.92 10.51
CA LEU A 79 2.46 19.72 11.35
C LEU A 79 1.03 19.23 11.57
N LYS A 80 0.11 20.15 11.82
CA LYS A 80 -1.31 19.79 12.04
C LYS A 80 -1.94 19.22 10.78
N GLU A 81 -1.68 19.82 9.61
CA GLU A 81 -2.19 19.31 8.34
C GLU A 81 -1.65 17.92 8.03
N ARG A 82 -0.36 17.71 8.31
CA ARG A 82 0.27 16.40 8.13
C ARG A 82 -0.36 15.34 9.02
N LEU A 83 -0.65 15.68 10.26
CA LEU A 83 -1.32 14.75 11.20
C LEU A 83 -2.72 14.38 10.70
N GLU A 84 -3.49 15.37 10.20
CA GLU A 84 -4.82 15.15 9.64
C GLU A 84 -4.82 14.14 8.50
N ILE A 85 -3.81 14.21 7.62
CA ILE A 85 -3.67 13.28 6.51
C ILE A 85 -3.57 11.83 7.02
N PHE A 86 -2.82 11.62 8.09
CA PHE A 86 -2.67 10.27 8.67
C PHE A 86 -3.94 9.80 9.39
N PHE A 87 -4.68 10.67 10.04
CA PHE A 87 -5.97 10.30 10.64
C PHE A 87 -6.96 9.86 9.54
N GLU A 88 -7.03 10.60 8.46
CA GLU A 88 -7.89 10.23 7.32
C GLU A 88 -7.46 8.90 6.71
N ARG A 89 -6.16 8.68 6.56
CA ARG A 89 -5.64 7.43 6.01
C ARG A 89 -5.92 6.24 6.93
N LYS A 90 -5.77 6.45 8.23
CA LYS A 90 -6.09 5.43 9.23
C LYS A 90 -7.54 4.98 9.13
N GLU A 91 -8.46 5.93 9.01
CA GLU A 91 -9.89 5.64 8.85
C GLU A 91 -10.15 4.83 7.57
N ALA A 92 -9.53 5.22 6.46
CA ALA A 92 -9.67 4.50 5.19
C ALA A 92 -9.15 3.06 5.29
N VAL A 93 -7.99 2.88 5.93
CA VAL A 93 -7.40 1.54 6.13
C VAL A 93 -8.27 0.68 7.03
N GLN A 94 -8.84 1.26 8.10
CA GLN A 94 -9.75 0.53 8.98
C GLN A 94 -10.97 0.01 8.22
N LYS A 95 -11.53 0.80 7.31
CA LYS A 95 -12.64 0.37 6.45
C LYS A 95 -12.23 -0.78 5.53
N GLN A 96 -11.02 -0.71 4.96
CA GLN A 96 -10.48 -1.78 4.13
C GLN A 96 -10.34 -3.08 4.94
N MET A 97 -9.87 -2.99 6.18
CA MET A 97 -9.74 -4.14 7.07
C MET A 97 -11.10 -4.77 7.37
N GLU A 98 -12.13 -3.96 7.63
CA GLU A 98 -13.49 -4.44 7.87
C GLU A 98 -14.05 -5.17 6.67
N GLU A 99 -13.83 -4.63 5.46
CA GLU A 99 -14.26 -5.26 4.21
C GLU A 99 -13.57 -6.61 4.01
N LEU A 100 -12.27 -6.66 4.25
CA LEU A 100 -11.50 -7.90 4.14
C LEU A 100 -11.94 -8.93 5.17
N ASN A 101 -12.30 -8.49 6.38
CA ASN A 101 -12.84 -9.39 7.41
C ASN A 101 -14.15 -10.03 6.95
N ARG A 102 -15.03 -9.26 6.30
CA ARG A 102 -16.28 -9.80 5.75
C ARG A 102 -16.00 -10.82 4.66
N VAL A 103 -15.03 -10.55 3.79
CA VAL A 103 -14.59 -11.51 2.77
C VAL A 103 -14.06 -12.79 3.44
N MET A 104 -13.28 -12.63 4.49
CA MET A 104 -12.71 -13.78 5.23
C MET A 104 -13.81 -14.65 5.82
N GLU A 105 -14.87 -14.06 6.37
CA GLU A 105 -16.02 -14.79 6.90
C GLU A 105 -16.68 -15.63 5.80
N THR A 106 -16.84 -15.07 4.61
CA THR A 106 -17.41 -15.80 3.48
C THR A 106 -16.51 -16.97 3.08
N ILE A 107 -15.19 -16.75 3.01
CA ILE A 107 -14.22 -17.79 2.67
C ILE A 107 -14.25 -18.91 3.71
N ASN A 108 -14.24 -18.57 5.00
CA ASN A 108 -14.28 -19.55 6.08
C ASN A 108 -15.56 -20.35 6.05
N HIS A 109 -16.70 -19.73 5.74
CA HIS A 109 -17.96 -20.42 5.58
C HIS A 109 -17.90 -21.43 4.42
N LYS A 110 -17.29 -21.06 3.29
CA LYS A 110 -17.13 -21.97 2.15
C LYS A 110 -16.17 -23.12 2.46
N ILE A 111 -15.13 -22.88 3.22
CA ILE A 111 -14.23 -23.93 3.68
C ILE A 111 -15.01 -24.94 4.50
N TRP A 112 -15.75 -24.48 5.49
CA TRP A 112 -16.62 -25.34 6.31
C TRP A 112 -17.62 -26.12 5.44
N TYR A 113 -18.25 -25.42 4.50
CA TYR A 113 -19.25 -26.02 3.60
C TYR A 113 -18.65 -27.21 2.84
N TYR A 114 -17.49 -27.04 2.22
CA TYR A 114 -16.87 -28.09 1.42
C TYR A 114 -16.21 -29.16 2.27
N GLU A 115 -15.64 -28.84 3.41
CA GLU A 115 -15.12 -29.86 4.32
C GLU A 115 -16.22 -30.81 4.78
N THR A 116 -17.37 -30.27 5.15
CA THR A 116 -18.52 -31.10 5.57
C THR A 116 -19.14 -31.88 4.41
N ALA A 117 -19.20 -31.27 3.23
CA ALA A 117 -19.68 -31.97 2.03
C ALA A 117 -18.76 -33.13 1.63
N ILE A 118 -17.44 -32.93 1.70
CA ILE A 118 -16.46 -33.99 1.42
C ILE A 118 -16.61 -35.13 2.42
N GLU A 119 -16.74 -34.84 3.70
CA GLU A 119 -16.93 -35.83 4.76
C GLU A 119 -18.21 -36.63 4.54
N ALA A 120 -19.28 -35.97 4.14
CA ALA A 120 -20.57 -36.61 3.84
C ALA A 120 -20.61 -37.31 2.47
N GLY A 121 -19.63 -36.99 1.60
CA GLY A 121 -19.58 -37.50 0.24
C GLY A 121 -20.54 -36.83 -0.72
N THR A 122 -21.22 -35.75 -0.30
CA THR A 122 -22.19 -35.02 -1.11
C THR A 122 -22.51 -33.65 -0.52
N GLU A 123 -22.80 -32.68 -1.37
CA GLU A 123 -23.33 -31.36 -0.97
C GLU A 123 -24.78 -31.44 -0.46
N ALA A 124 -25.47 -32.54 -0.75
CA ALA A 124 -26.88 -32.71 -0.34
C ALA A 124 -27.08 -32.55 1.17
N VAL A 125 -26.04 -32.75 1.96
CA VAL A 125 -26.06 -32.55 3.42
C VAL A 125 -26.49 -31.13 3.80
N HIS A 126 -26.27 -30.17 2.93
CA HIS A 126 -26.57 -28.75 3.18
C HIS A 126 -27.93 -28.27 2.66
N LYS A 127 -28.68 -29.11 1.94
CA LYS A 127 -29.97 -28.73 1.36
C LYS A 127 -30.99 -28.26 2.38
N LYS A 128 -31.09 -28.93 3.51
CA LYS A 128 -32.02 -28.58 4.57
C LYS A 128 -31.74 -27.22 5.18
N ASN A 129 -30.48 -26.83 5.26
CA ASN A 129 -30.07 -25.55 5.80
C ASN A 129 -30.44 -24.40 4.86
N LYS A 130 -30.44 -24.63 3.54
CA LYS A 130 -30.83 -23.63 2.55
C LYS A 130 -32.33 -23.32 2.58
N GLU A 131 -33.15 -24.32 2.88
CA GLU A 131 -34.61 -24.18 2.96
C GLU A 131 -35.05 -23.37 4.18
N HIS A 132 -34.23 -23.29 5.23
CA HIS A 132 -34.54 -22.56 6.45
C HIS A 132 -33.98 -21.15 6.49
N ASN A 133 -33.23 -20.77 5.48
CA ASN A 133 -32.68 -19.42 5.32
C ASN A 133 -33.51 -18.62 4.30
#